data_0e44ff41a452addbf065e38dcc886d47
#
_entry.id   0e44ff41a452addbf065e38dcc886d47
#
_cell.length_a   1.000
_cell.length_b   1.000
_cell.length_c   1.000
_cell.angle_alpha   90.00
_cell.angle_beta   90.00
_cell.angle_gamma   90.00
#
_symmetry.space_group_name_H-M   'P 1'
#
loop_
_entity.id
_entity.type
_entity.pdbx_description
1 polymer ?
#
loop_
_entity_poly.entity_id
_entity_poly.type
_entity_poly.pdbx_seq_one_letter_code
_entity_poly.pdbx_strand_id
1 'polypeptide(L)'
;NNIKDFIITMGVKSPFEKSSVLRDLDLTVYKGECLGVMGRNGCGKSTLLRTIAGIMTPDKGTIKVNGVVAPLMALGVGLEPELSGHENIRLVGTLMGLSKKELRNSMGSIIEFSELTKDEIELQVKRYSSGMMARLAFSIAVATMPEILIIDEVLAVGDLGFRQKCANIINEIKDAGSTIIYVSHHLEEIKNICTRAIFMEDGKIILSGDVDEVCEY
;
A
#
# COMPACT_ATOMS: atom_id res chain seq x y z
N ASN A 1 3.19 -40.60 0.86
CA ASN A 1 4.61 -40.30 0.67
C ASN A 1 4.71 -39.00 -0.11
N ASN A 2 5.13 -37.98 0.56
CA ASN A 2 5.11 -36.62 0.08
C ASN A 2 6.45 -36.31 -0.64
N ILE A 3 6.41 -35.72 -1.82
CA ILE A 3 7.61 -35.36 -2.62
C ILE A 3 8.62 -34.54 -1.78
N LYS A 4 8.12 -33.79 -0.80
CA LYS A 4 8.96 -33.05 0.15
C LYS A 4 9.86 -33.94 1.00
N ASP A 5 9.36 -35.08 1.45
CA ASP A 5 10.12 -36.01 2.29
C ASP A 5 11.22 -36.71 1.48
N PHE A 6 10.96 -37.00 0.20
CA PHE A 6 11.94 -37.59 -0.71
C PHE A 6 13.12 -36.62 -0.98
N ILE A 7 12.86 -35.32 -1.19
CA ILE A 7 13.89 -34.30 -1.43
C ILE A 7 14.75 -34.07 -0.18
N ILE A 8 14.14 -34.07 1.01
CA ILE A 8 14.86 -33.92 2.29
C ILE A 8 15.78 -35.11 2.53
N THR A 9 15.34 -36.32 2.18
CA THR A 9 16.10 -37.57 2.37
C THR A 9 17.31 -37.65 1.43
N MET A 10 17.29 -36.98 0.27
CA MET A 10 18.41 -36.93 -0.67
C MET A 10 19.49 -35.89 -0.33
N GLY A 11 19.34 -35.14 0.76
CA GLY A 11 20.35 -34.19 1.21
C GLY A 11 20.61 -33.01 0.26
N VAL A 12 19.66 -32.65 -0.59
CA VAL A 12 19.74 -31.46 -1.43
C VAL A 12 19.65 -30.24 -0.51
N LYS A 13 20.78 -29.57 -0.26
CA LYS A 13 20.81 -28.26 0.42
C LYS A 13 19.96 -27.32 -0.42
N SER A 14 18.99 -26.66 0.20
CA SER A 14 18.23 -25.59 -0.45
C SER A 14 19.21 -24.58 -1.02
N PRO A 15 19.16 -24.28 -2.33
CA PRO A 15 20.07 -23.31 -2.93
C PRO A 15 19.75 -21.86 -2.51
N PHE A 16 18.71 -21.65 -1.71
CA PHE A 16 18.32 -20.33 -1.22
C PHE A 16 18.99 -20.09 0.14
N GLU A 17 20.09 -19.36 0.15
CA GLU A 17 20.55 -18.69 1.37
C GLU A 17 19.41 -17.78 1.85
N LYS A 18 18.99 -17.94 3.10
CA LYS A 18 18.02 -17.03 3.73
C LYS A 18 18.70 -15.66 3.84
N SER A 19 18.42 -14.81 2.89
CA SER A 19 18.83 -13.40 2.98
C SER A 19 17.88 -12.67 3.92
N SER A 20 18.40 -12.15 5.03
CA SER A 20 17.64 -11.29 5.92
C SER A 20 17.51 -9.91 5.27
N VAL A 21 16.30 -9.58 4.82
CA VAL A 21 16.00 -8.31 4.14
C VAL A 21 15.84 -7.18 5.14
N LEU A 22 15.18 -7.43 6.28
CA LEU A 22 15.02 -6.48 7.39
C LEU A 22 15.83 -6.96 8.59
N ARG A 23 16.53 -6.05 9.25
CA ARG A 23 17.45 -6.39 10.34
C ARG A 23 17.33 -5.39 11.49
N ASP A 24 16.99 -5.91 12.67
CA ASP A 24 16.98 -5.14 13.93
C ASP A 24 16.26 -3.78 13.80
N LEU A 25 15.03 -3.82 13.23
CA LEU A 25 14.20 -2.63 13.08
C LEU A 25 13.38 -2.39 14.35
N ASP A 26 13.50 -1.18 14.89
CA ASP A 26 12.61 -0.66 15.92
C ASP A 26 11.95 0.60 15.39
N LEU A 27 10.63 0.53 15.20
CA LEU A 27 9.84 1.61 14.61
C LEU A 27 8.50 1.72 15.30
N THR A 28 8.20 2.92 15.78
CA THR A 28 6.88 3.29 16.28
C THR A 28 6.28 4.36 15.39
N VAL A 29 5.05 4.16 14.96
CA VAL A 29 4.25 5.15 14.23
C VAL A 29 3.04 5.50 15.08
N TYR A 30 2.82 6.79 15.29
CA TYR A 30 1.75 7.29 16.16
C TYR A 30 0.45 7.52 15.36
N LYS A 31 -0.69 7.44 16.06
CA LYS A 31 -1.99 7.69 15.44
C LYS A 31 -2.06 9.12 14.88
N GLY A 32 -2.52 9.25 13.64
CA GLY A 32 -2.59 10.53 12.92
C GLY A 32 -1.25 11.05 12.40
N GLU A 33 -0.18 10.26 12.54
CA GLU A 33 1.14 10.60 12.01
C GLU A 33 1.23 10.30 10.51
N CYS A 34 1.91 11.19 9.78
CA CYS A 34 2.36 10.96 8.42
C CYS A 34 3.88 10.64 8.44
N LEU A 35 4.22 9.37 8.26
CA LEU A 35 5.60 8.90 8.25
C LEU A 35 6.10 8.70 6.82
N GLY A 36 7.14 9.42 6.43
CA GLY A 36 7.90 9.20 5.20
C GLY A 36 8.89 8.03 5.35
N VAL A 37 8.94 7.14 4.36
CA VAL A 37 9.94 6.06 4.32
C VAL A 37 10.81 6.23 3.09
N MET A 38 12.07 6.56 3.32
CA MET A 38 13.08 6.85 2.31
C MET A 38 14.17 5.80 2.30
N GLY A 39 14.96 5.77 1.23
CA GLY A 39 16.11 4.87 1.09
C GLY A 39 16.25 4.33 -0.33
N ARG A 40 17.42 3.77 -0.64
CA ARG A 40 17.75 3.24 -1.97
C ARG A 40 16.86 2.06 -2.38
N ASN A 41 16.81 1.78 -3.69
CA ASN A 41 16.11 0.59 -4.19
C ASN A 41 16.75 -0.67 -3.62
N GLY A 42 15.89 -1.63 -3.20
CA GLY A 42 16.33 -2.88 -2.60
C GLY A 42 16.69 -2.82 -1.12
N CYS A 43 16.65 -1.65 -0.44
CA CYS A 43 16.98 -1.55 0.99
C CYS A 43 15.93 -2.16 1.94
N GLY A 44 14.77 -2.63 1.43
CA GLY A 44 13.76 -3.31 2.24
C GLY A 44 12.46 -2.54 2.48
N LYS A 45 12.26 -1.34 1.89
CA LYS A 45 11.04 -0.53 2.06
C LYS A 45 9.75 -1.31 1.81
N SER A 46 9.61 -1.92 0.63
CA SER A 46 8.39 -2.68 0.28
C SER A 46 8.22 -3.93 1.16
N THR A 47 9.31 -4.53 1.66
CA THR A 47 9.23 -5.63 2.64
C THR A 47 8.70 -5.13 3.98
N LEU A 48 9.18 -3.98 4.46
CA LEU A 48 8.67 -3.33 5.67
C LEU A 48 7.18 -3.05 5.55
N LEU A 49 6.76 -2.41 4.46
CA LEU A 49 5.35 -2.09 4.23
C LEU A 49 4.45 -3.34 4.19
N ARG A 50 4.88 -4.39 3.46
CA ARG A 50 4.14 -5.67 3.40
C ARG A 50 4.03 -6.33 4.76
N THR A 51 5.06 -6.18 5.60
CA THR A 51 5.06 -6.73 6.95
C THR A 51 4.12 -5.94 7.86
N ILE A 52 4.11 -4.60 7.77
CA ILE A 52 3.15 -3.75 8.49
C ILE A 52 1.72 -4.03 8.03
N ALA A 53 1.51 -4.24 6.73
CA ALA A 53 0.20 -4.58 6.17
C ALA A 53 -0.29 -6.01 6.52
N GLY A 54 0.52 -6.81 7.21
CA GLY A 54 0.18 -8.20 7.55
C GLY A 54 0.22 -9.18 6.39
N ILE A 55 0.75 -8.76 5.22
CA ILE A 55 0.93 -9.60 4.03
C ILE A 55 2.10 -10.56 4.22
N MET A 56 3.10 -10.15 4.99
CA MET A 56 4.27 -10.95 5.34
C MET A 56 4.41 -11.03 6.86
N THR A 57 4.77 -12.22 7.36
CA THR A 57 5.10 -12.42 8.78
C THR A 57 6.60 -12.27 8.98
N PRO A 58 7.07 -11.56 10.01
CA PRO A 58 8.51 -11.49 10.31
C PRO A 58 9.03 -12.84 10.82
N ASP A 59 10.24 -13.21 10.41
CA ASP A 59 10.93 -14.42 10.93
C ASP A 59 11.25 -14.29 12.42
N LYS A 60 11.50 -13.07 12.90
CA LYS A 60 11.84 -12.73 14.30
C LYS A 60 11.23 -11.39 14.66
N GLY A 61 11.03 -11.17 15.96
CA GLY A 61 10.43 -9.94 16.46
C GLY A 61 8.90 -9.98 16.42
N THR A 62 8.29 -8.84 16.69
CA THR A 62 6.82 -8.69 16.74
C THR A 62 6.39 -7.40 16.08
N ILE A 63 5.26 -7.45 15.40
CA ILE A 63 4.57 -6.27 14.86
C ILE A 63 3.22 -6.16 15.53
N LYS A 64 2.91 -4.97 15.99
CA LYS A 64 1.60 -4.66 16.55
C LYS A 64 0.99 -3.51 15.78
N VAL A 65 -0.15 -3.76 15.16
CA VAL A 65 -0.92 -2.76 14.41
C VAL A 65 -2.28 -2.61 15.05
N ASN A 66 -2.66 -1.38 15.39
CA ASN A 66 -3.94 -1.07 16.00
C ASN A 66 -4.75 -0.24 15.00
N GLY A 67 -5.65 -0.87 14.26
CA GLY A 67 -6.51 -0.24 13.27
C GLY A 67 -6.58 -0.99 11.95
N VAL A 68 -7.48 -0.54 11.10
CA VAL A 68 -7.69 -1.11 9.76
C VAL A 68 -6.66 -0.52 8.79
N VAL A 69 -5.86 -1.39 8.17
CA VAL A 69 -4.82 -1.00 7.21
C VAL A 69 -5.35 -1.12 5.79
N ALA A 70 -5.24 -0.04 5.03
CA ALA A 70 -5.45 -0.03 3.57
C ALA A 70 -4.11 0.10 2.84
N PRO A 71 -3.55 -1.00 2.32
CA PRO A 71 -2.29 -0.95 1.59
C PRO A 71 -2.52 -0.60 0.11
N LEU A 72 -1.98 0.52 -0.35
CA LEU A 72 -1.95 0.92 -1.75
C LEU A 72 -0.68 0.46 -2.50
N MET A 73 0.05 -0.49 -1.92
CA MET A 73 1.34 -0.97 -2.44
C MET A 73 1.23 -1.83 -3.71
N ALA A 74 0.05 -2.30 -4.02
CA ALA A 74 -0.16 -3.18 -5.17
C ALA A 74 -1.51 -2.81 -5.80
N LEU A 75 -1.56 -1.63 -6.42
CA LEU A 75 -2.74 -1.16 -7.13
C LEU A 75 -3.18 -2.22 -8.16
N GLY A 76 -4.36 -2.80 -7.93
CA GLY A 76 -4.89 -3.91 -8.74
C GLY A 76 -4.70 -5.30 -8.14
N VAL A 77 -3.84 -5.51 -7.14
CA VAL A 77 -3.83 -6.75 -6.35
C VAL A 77 -5.07 -6.77 -5.45
N GLY A 78 -5.87 -7.81 -5.60
CA GLY A 78 -7.17 -7.94 -4.91
C GLY A 78 -8.36 -7.66 -5.81
N LEU A 79 -8.15 -7.09 -7.00
CA LEU A 79 -9.18 -7.09 -8.03
C LEU A 79 -9.28 -8.49 -8.66
N GLU A 80 -10.50 -9.00 -8.74
CA GLU A 80 -10.78 -10.29 -9.39
C GLU A 80 -10.92 -10.08 -10.90
N PRO A 81 -10.03 -10.65 -11.73
CA PRO A 81 -10.01 -10.39 -13.17
C PRO A 81 -11.28 -10.75 -13.93
N GLU A 82 -12.00 -11.77 -13.45
CA GLU A 82 -13.22 -12.26 -14.10
C GLU A 82 -14.46 -11.45 -13.75
N LEU A 83 -14.39 -10.61 -12.71
CA LEU A 83 -15.47 -9.72 -12.30
C LEU A 83 -15.39 -8.38 -13.01
N SER A 84 -16.55 -7.71 -13.17
CA SER A 84 -16.65 -6.34 -13.64
C SER A 84 -16.09 -5.34 -12.62
N GLY A 85 -15.86 -4.09 -13.02
CA GLY A 85 -15.49 -3.02 -12.10
C GLY A 85 -16.50 -2.83 -10.98
N HIS A 86 -17.79 -2.84 -11.28
CA HIS A 86 -18.87 -2.79 -10.29
C HIS A 86 -18.80 -3.92 -9.26
N GLU A 87 -18.58 -5.14 -9.72
CA GLU A 87 -18.47 -6.30 -8.84
C GLU A 87 -17.21 -6.24 -7.98
N ASN A 88 -16.10 -5.77 -8.55
CA ASN A 88 -14.86 -5.54 -7.82
C ASN A 88 -15.00 -4.46 -6.74
N ILE A 89 -15.71 -3.37 -6.99
CA ILE A 89 -16.00 -2.36 -5.94
C ILE A 89 -16.72 -3.02 -4.76
N ARG A 90 -17.71 -3.89 -5.03
CA ARG A 90 -18.44 -4.61 -3.96
C ARG A 90 -17.54 -5.60 -3.23
N LEU A 91 -16.78 -6.40 -3.97
CA LEU A 91 -15.88 -7.40 -3.40
C LEU A 91 -14.81 -6.76 -2.53
N VAL A 92 -14.01 -5.87 -3.11
CA VAL A 92 -12.86 -5.25 -2.43
C VAL A 92 -13.33 -4.33 -1.31
N GLY A 93 -14.35 -3.51 -1.54
CA GLY A 93 -14.90 -2.64 -0.50
C GLY A 93 -15.44 -3.42 0.70
N THR A 94 -16.06 -4.59 0.46
CA THR A 94 -16.48 -5.48 1.57
C THR A 94 -15.27 -6.06 2.31
N LEU A 95 -14.24 -6.50 1.59
CA LEU A 95 -13.00 -7.01 2.19
C LEU A 95 -12.28 -5.92 3.01
N MET A 96 -12.39 -4.68 2.61
CA MET A 96 -11.85 -3.51 3.33
C MET A 96 -12.77 -3.02 4.46
N GLY A 97 -13.88 -3.70 4.73
CA GLY A 97 -14.75 -3.46 5.89
C GLY A 97 -15.97 -2.58 5.62
N LEU A 98 -16.23 -2.15 4.39
CA LEU A 98 -17.45 -1.40 4.08
C LEU A 98 -18.71 -2.29 4.19
N SER A 99 -19.69 -1.80 4.92
CA SER A 99 -21.02 -2.41 4.97
C SER A 99 -21.75 -2.29 3.64
N LYS A 100 -22.78 -3.13 3.41
CA LYS A 100 -23.63 -3.04 2.20
C LYS A 100 -24.28 -1.67 2.01
N LYS A 101 -24.56 -0.93 3.10
CA LYS A 101 -25.13 0.41 3.06
C LYS A 101 -24.10 1.44 2.61
N GLU A 102 -22.91 1.39 3.18
CA GLU A 102 -21.78 2.27 2.81
C GLU A 102 -21.38 2.05 1.36
N LEU A 103 -21.24 0.80 0.92
CA LEU A 103 -20.96 0.47 -0.48
C LEU A 103 -21.98 1.06 -1.47
N ARG A 104 -23.27 0.98 -1.13
CA ARG A 104 -24.31 1.59 -1.98
C ARG A 104 -24.18 3.09 -2.05
N ASN A 105 -23.85 3.73 -0.93
CA ASN A 105 -23.75 5.18 -0.86
C ASN A 105 -22.48 5.70 -1.56
N SER A 106 -21.37 4.98 -1.48
CA SER A 106 -20.08 5.38 -2.06
C SER A 106 -19.84 4.86 -3.48
N MET A 107 -20.70 3.98 -4.00
CA MET A 107 -20.54 3.41 -5.35
C MET A 107 -20.38 4.50 -6.43
N GLY A 108 -21.25 5.49 -6.42
CA GLY A 108 -21.21 6.58 -7.40
C GLY A 108 -19.93 7.41 -7.31
N SER A 109 -19.51 7.77 -6.11
CA SER A 109 -18.28 8.55 -5.90
C SER A 109 -17.03 7.75 -6.24
N ILE A 110 -17.01 6.43 -5.96
CA ILE A 110 -15.89 5.55 -6.36
C ILE A 110 -15.73 5.53 -7.88
N ILE A 111 -16.86 5.35 -8.61
CA ILE A 111 -16.84 5.33 -10.08
C ILE A 111 -16.40 6.68 -10.63
N GLU A 112 -16.98 7.77 -10.13
CA GLU A 112 -16.64 9.14 -10.54
C GLU A 112 -15.15 9.44 -10.27
N PHE A 113 -14.64 9.07 -9.10
CA PHE A 113 -13.24 9.28 -8.77
C PHE A 113 -12.31 8.49 -9.70
N SER A 114 -12.66 7.25 -10.05
CA SER A 114 -11.86 6.39 -10.93
C SER A 114 -11.79 6.90 -12.38
N GLU A 115 -12.68 7.81 -12.77
CA GLU A 115 -12.80 8.34 -14.14
C GLU A 115 -13.09 7.24 -15.18
N LEU A 116 -13.58 6.09 -14.76
CA LEU A 116 -14.06 5.05 -15.65
C LEU A 116 -15.45 5.42 -16.18
N THR A 117 -15.65 5.25 -17.47
CA THR A 117 -16.94 5.45 -18.11
C THR A 117 -17.94 4.38 -17.69
N LYS A 118 -19.23 4.64 -17.95
CA LYS A 118 -20.30 3.67 -17.64
C LYS A 118 -20.11 2.34 -18.36
N ASP A 119 -19.57 2.36 -19.57
CA ASP A 119 -19.33 1.13 -20.33
C ASP A 119 -18.09 0.39 -19.81
N GLU A 120 -17.02 1.12 -19.45
CA GLU A 120 -15.80 0.53 -18.90
C GLU A 120 -16.03 -0.14 -17.55
N ILE A 121 -16.84 0.45 -16.67
CA ILE A 121 -17.08 -0.12 -15.33
C ILE A 121 -17.83 -1.46 -15.40
N GLU A 122 -18.59 -1.73 -16.46
CA GLU A 122 -19.27 -3.01 -16.69
C GLU A 122 -18.38 -4.07 -17.32
N LEU A 123 -17.19 -3.70 -17.85
CA LEU A 123 -16.25 -4.68 -18.40
C LEU A 123 -15.58 -5.48 -17.28
N GLN A 124 -15.23 -6.71 -17.60
CA GLN A 124 -14.37 -7.53 -16.75
C GLN A 124 -12.99 -6.87 -16.58
N VAL A 125 -12.47 -6.86 -15.36
CA VAL A 125 -11.19 -6.20 -15.02
C VAL A 125 -10.00 -6.74 -15.84
N LYS A 126 -10.03 -8.00 -16.28
CA LYS A 126 -9.02 -8.56 -17.20
C LYS A 126 -8.88 -7.79 -18.53
N ARG A 127 -9.88 -6.96 -18.89
CA ARG A 127 -9.84 -6.10 -20.08
C ARG A 127 -9.33 -4.69 -19.79
N TYR A 128 -9.07 -4.38 -18.51
CA TYR A 128 -8.58 -3.08 -18.12
C TYR A 128 -7.11 -2.91 -18.47
N SER A 129 -6.73 -1.69 -18.82
CA SER A 129 -5.33 -1.29 -18.81
C SER A 129 -4.80 -1.25 -17.37
N SER A 130 -3.48 -1.27 -17.20
CA SER A 130 -2.87 -1.09 -15.87
C SER A 130 -3.30 0.22 -15.20
N GLY A 131 -3.48 1.29 -15.98
CA GLY A 131 -3.98 2.57 -15.49
C GLY A 131 -5.42 2.48 -14.99
N MET A 132 -6.33 1.83 -15.72
CA MET A 132 -7.72 1.63 -15.30
C MET A 132 -7.80 0.80 -14.01
N MET A 133 -7.03 -0.29 -13.93
CA MET A 133 -6.95 -1.12 -12.71
C MET A 133 -6.50 -0.30 -11.50
N ALA A 134 -5.45 0.48 -11.69
CA ALA A 134 -4.90 1.29 -10.60
C ALA A 134 -5.86 2.41 -10.16
N ARG A 135 -6.51 3.09 -11.11
CA ARG A 135 -7.53 4.10 -10.80
C ARG A 135 -8.70 3.50 -10.00
N LEU A 136 -9.21 2.34 -10.43
CA LEU A 136 -10.29 1.67 -9.71
C LEU A 136 -9.86 1.24 -8.31
N ALA A 137 -8.71 0.56 -8.18
CA ALA A 137 -8.21 0.08 -6.90
C ALA A 137 -7.95 1.21 -5.91
N PHE A 138 -7.34 2.31 -6.37
CA PHE A 138 -7.12 3.50 -5.57
C PHE A 138 -8.45 4.12 -5.11
N SER A 139 -9.41 4.28 -6.02
CA SER A 139 -10.73 4.84 -5.71
C SER A 139 -11.49 4.05 -4.65
N ILE A 140 -11.40 2.71 -4.70
CA ILE A 140 -12.01 1.84 -3.68
C ILE A 140 -11.31 2.05 -2.33
N ALA A 141 -9.98 2.04 -2.32
CA ALA A 141 -9.21 2.13 -1.09
C ALA A 141 -9.45 3.46 -0.35
N VAL A 142 -9.43 4.59 -1.06
CA VAL A 142 -9.64 5.91 -0.42
C VAL A 142 -11.08 6.12 0.03
N ALA A 143 -12.06 5.51 -0.65
CA ALA A 143 -13.47 5.58 -0.25
C ALA A 143 -13.76 4.90 1.10
N THR A 144 -12.87 4.03 1.57
CA THR A 144 -13.00 3.40 2.89
C THR A 144 -12.59 4.32 4.04
N MET A 145 -11.98 5.47 3.77
CA MET A 145 -11.42 6.39 4.78
C MET A 145 -10.67 5.61 5.87
N PRO A 146 -9.58 4.93 5.53
CA PRO A 146 -8.93 3.96 6.40
C PRO A 146 -8.26 4.64 7.61
N GLU A 147 -8.17 3.92 8.75
CA GLU A 147 -7.43 4.41 9.92
C GLU A 147 -5.92 4.48 9.66
N ILE A 148 -5.40 3.55 8.84
CA ILE A 148 -3.99 3.48 8.47
C ILE A 148 -3.90 3.29 6.95
N LEU A 149 -3.29 4.23 6.27
CA LEU A 149 -3.07 4.21 4.83
C LEU A 149 -1.58 3.96 4.54
N ILE A 150 -1.28 2.92 3.78
CA ILE A 150 0.08 2.65 3.33
C ILE A 150 0.17 2.94 1.85
N ILE A 151 1.05 3.86 1.48
CA ILE A 151 1.25 4.31 0.12
C ILE A 151 2.67 3.98 -0.32
N ASP A 152 2.81 3.14 -1.34
CA ASP A 152 4.08 2.89 -2.00
C ASP A 152 4.16 3.77 -3.26
N GLU A 153 5.35 3.98 -3.77
CA GLU A 153 5.73 4.75 -4.95
C GLU A 153 4.80 4.63 -6.18
N VAL A 154 3.90 3.65 -6.16
CA VAL A 154 2.95 3.31 -7.23
C VAL A 154 1.90 4.41 -7.51
N LEU A 155 1.84 5.51 -6.72
CA LEU A 155 0.97 6.65 -7.04
C LEU A 155 1.35 7.42 -8.32
N ALA A 156 2.46 7.06 -8.97
CA ALA A 156 2.82 7.54 -10.32
C ALA A 156 1.86 7.02 -11.43
N VAL A 157 0.73 6.39 -11.05
CA VAL A 157 -0.24 5.82 -12.00
C VAL A 157 -1.24 6.88 -12.46
N GLY A 158 -1.51 6.87 -13.74
CA GLY A 158 -2.44 7.81 -14.36
C GLY A 158 -1.75 9.04 -14.97
N ASP A 159 -2.54 9.91 -15.56
CA ASP A 159 -2.09 11.19 -16.05
C ASP A 159 -1.90 12.22 -14.93
N LEU A 160 -1.44 13.41 -15.30
CA LEU A 160 -1.16 14.48 -14.35
C LEU A 160 -2.41 14.90 -13.55
N GLY A 161 -3.58 14.88 -14.19
CA GLY A 161 -4.87 15.26 -13.56
C GLY A 161 -5.25 14.27 -12.46
N PHE A 162 -5.15 12.97 -12.73
CA PHE A 162 -5.46 11.93 -11.75
C PHE A 162 -4.49 11.95 -10.57
N ARG A 163 -3.20 12.19 -10.80
CA ARG A 163 -2.21 12.35 -9.71
C ARG A 163 -2.56 13.51 -8.79
N GLN A 164 -3.01 14.64 -9.33
CA GLN A 164 -3.44 15.77 -8.51
C GLN A 164 -4.67 15.43 -7.66
N LYS A 165 -5.64 14.70 -8.22
CA LYS A 165 -6.79 14.18 -7.44
C LYS A 165 -6.35 13.26 -6.32
N CYS A 166 -5.40 12.35 -6.60
CA CYS A 166 -4.83 11.47 -5.57
C CYS A 166 -4.16 12.26 -4.45
N ALA A 167 -3.35 13.27 -4.79
CA ALA A 167 -2.70 14.11 -3.79
C ALA A 167 -3.72 14.86 -2.91
N ASN A 168 -4.80 15.38 -3.50
CA ASN A 168 -5.84 16.08 -2.76
C ASN A 168 -6.56 15.16 -1.77
N ILE A 169 -6.98 13.97 -2.21
CA ILE A 169 -7.68 13.03 -1.33
C ILE A 169 -6.76 12.48 -0.21
N ILE A 170 -5.46 12.31 -0.47
CA ILE A 170 -4.50 11.93 0.56
C ILE A 170 -4.41 13.01 1.65
N ASN A 171 -4.41 14.28 1.26
CA ASN A 171 -4.46 15.38 2.21
C ASN A 171 -5.77 15.40 3.01
N GLU A 172 -6.91 15.15 2.39
CA GLU A 172 -8.19 15.02 3.10
C GLU A 172 -8.17 13.88 4.12
N ILE A 173 -7.62 12.71 3.75
CA ILE A 173 -7.47 11.55 4.63
C ILE A 173 -6.52 11.88 5.80
N LYS A 174 -5.43 12.60 5.54
CA LYS A 174 -4.50 13.11 6.56
C LYS A 174 -5.22 14.06 7.52
N ASP A 175 -5.93 15.04 6.99
CA ASP A 175 -6.65 16.05 7.77
C ASP A 175 -7.79 15.44 8.60
N ALA A 176 -8.36 14.32 8.15
CA ALA A 176 -9.31 13.51 8.92
C ALA A 176 -8.65 12.73 10.08
N GLY A 177 -7.33 12.78 10.24
CA GLY A 177 -6.58 12.17 11.33
C GLY A 177 -6.16 10.72 11.10
N SER A 178 -6.19 10.24 9.86
CA SER A 178 -5.65 8.93 9.51
C SER A 178 -4.13 8.89 9.62
N THR A 179 -3.60 7.75 9.99
CA THR A 179 -2.16 7.50 10.00
C THR A 179 -1.70 7.14 8.59
N ILE A 180 -0.66 7.78 8.09
CA ILE A 180 -0.16 7.53 6.73
C ILE A 180 1.30 7.07 6.78
N ILE A 181 1.62 5.98 6.08
CA ILE A 181 2.99 5.56 5.81
C ILE A 181 3.22 5.76 4.32
N TYR A 182 4.09 6.69 3.97
CA TYR A 182 4.29 7.16 2.60
C TYR A 182 5.70 6.86 2.11
N VAL A 183 5.81 6.09 1.04
CA VAL A 183 7.08 5.83 0.35
C VAL A 183 7.11 6.57 -0.96
N SER A 184 8.06 7.44 -1.15
CA SER A 184 8.32 8.13 -2.42
C SER A 184 9.82 8.36 -2.61
N HIS A 185 10.25 8.44 -3.86
CA HIS A 185 11.58 8.91 -4.23
C HIS A 185 11.61 10.44 -4.45
N HIS A 186 10.46 11.09 -4.43
CA HIS A 186 10.33 12.52 -4.61
C HIS A 186 10.33 13.21 -3.24
N LEU A 187 11.45 13.84 -2.89
CA LEU A 187 11.64 14.53 -1.62
C LEU A 187 10.56 15.58 -1.35
N GLU A 188 10.15 16.33 -2.36
CA GLU A 188 9.09 17.33 -2.26
C GLU A 188 7.74 16.74 -1.82
N GLU A 189 7.40 15.53 -2.30
CA GLU A 189 6.16 14.86 -1.88
C GLU A 189 6.24 14.45 -0.41
N ILE A 190 7.39 13.90 0.01
CA ILE A 190 7.64 13.53 1.40
C ILE A 190 7.53 14.76 2.31
N LYS A 191 8.19 15.86 1.96
CA LYS A 191 8.15 17.12 2.72
C LYS A 191 6.75 17.72 2.83
N ASN A 192 5.96 17.63 1.76
CA ASN A 192 4.61 18.21 1.74
C ASN A 192 3.58 17.38 2.53
N ILE A 193 3.75 16.05 2.59
CA ILE A 193 2.77 15.15 3.19
C ILE A 193 3.17 14.72 4.61
N CYS A 194 4.46 14.42 4.82
CA CYS A 194 4.94 13.79 6.04
C CYS A 194 5.39 14.82 7.08
N THR A 195 5.27 14.44 8.35
CA THR A 195 5.75 15.24 9.48
C THR A 195 7.07 14.69 10.05
N ARG A 196 7.29 13.39 9.86
CA ARG A 196 8.50 12.68 10.24
C ARG A 196 8.91 11.75 9.10
N ALA A 197 10.20 11.47 8.99
CA ALA A 197 10.71 10.52 8.02
C ALA A 197 11.71 9.54 8.65
N ILE A 198 11.89 8.40 7.98
CA ILE A 198 12.97 7.46 8.23
C ILE A 198 13.76 7.23 6.95
N PHE A 199 15.07 7.07 7.08
CA PHE A 199 15.94 6.66 6.00
C PHE A 199 16.41 5.22 6.24
N MET A 200 16.18 4.36 5.25
CA MET A 200 16.53 2.94 5.31
C MET A 200 17.71 2.61 4.41
N GLU A 201 18.65 1.84 4.93
CA GLU A 201 19.77 1.27 4.19
C GLU A 201 20.05 -0.16 4.67
N ASP A 202 20.28 -1.08 3.74
CA ASP A 202 20.60 -2.51 4.01
C ASP A 202 19.68 -3.19 5.03
N GLY A 203 18.40 -2.88 4.98
CA GLY A 203 17.39 -3.46 5.86
C GLY A 203 17.33 -2.88 7.27
N LYS A 204 17.99 -1.75 7.52
CA LYS A 204 18.00 -1.05 8.80
C LYS A 204 17.48 0.38 8.66
N ILE A 205 16.98 0.94 9.76
CA ILE A 205 16.74 2.38 9.86
C ILE A 205 18.06 3.03 10.30
N ILE A 206 18.59 3.89 9.45
CA ILE A 206 19.86 4.60 9.70
C ILE A 206 19.59 5.97 10.32
N LEU A 207 18.50 6.61 9.91
CA LEU A 207 18.09 7.92 10.41
C LEU A 207 16.58 7.94 10.62
N SER A 208 16.13 8.62 11.66
CA SER A 208 14.73 8.84 11.96
C SER A 208 14.60 10.19 12.67
N GLY A 209 13.78 11.06 12.15
CA GLY A 209 13.64 12.41 12.72
C GLY A 209 12.61 13.25 11.97
N ASP A 210 12.71 14.55 12.17
CA ASP A 210 11.95 15.54 11.41
C ASP A 210 12.15 15.34 9.90
N VAL A 211 11.10 15.60 9.12
CA VAL A 211 11.12 15.31 7.68
C VAL A 211 12.21 16.11 6.96
N ASP A 212 12.43 17.37 7.34
CA ASP A 212 13.45 18.20 6.70
C ASP A 212 14.86 17.70 6.98
N GLU A 213 15.14 17.30 8.24
CA GLU A 213 16.44 16.75 8.64
C GLU A 213 16.76 15.46 7.88
N VAL A 214 15.77 14.56 7.73
CA VAL A 214 15.97 13.28 7.03
C VAL A 214 16.08 13.48 5.52
N CYS A 215 15.42 14.47 4.95
CA CYS A 215 15.51 14.79 3.52
C CYS A 215 16.84 15.47 3.11
N GLU A 216 17.56 16.04 4.06
CA GLU A 216 18.88 16.66 3.81
C GLU A 216 20.03 15.65 3.86
N TYR A 217 19.78 14.44 4.38
CA TYR A 217 20.74 13.33 4.47
C TYR A 217 20.94 12.65 3.12
#